data_f4f4b32ba3b4d9b9d91e476bff119430
#
_entry.id   f4f4b32ba3b4d9b9d91e476bff119430
#
_cell.length_a   1.000
_cell.length_b   1.000
_cell.length_c   1.000
_cell.angle_alpha   90.00
_cell.angle_beta   90.00
_cell.angle_gamma   90.00
#
_symmetry.space_group_name_H-M   'P 1'
#
loop_
_entity.id
_entity.type
_entity.pdbx_description
1 polymer ?
#
loop_
_entity_poly.entity_id
_entity_poly.type
_entity_poly.pdbx_seq_one_letter_code
_entity_poly.pdbx_strand_id
1 'polypeptide(L)'
;MSEAATIVRGAWALTMGPAGAIREGAVAFTGEGAITAVGPAEELIAANPGAEVIGDGNGIVLPGFVNAHTHLTEGLITGMGETAVLWEWFERVVNPSGLRITRDEVALGTRLKAVEMLESGITTVNDMSCHRNLGSLASLGAVDGLAEFGMRGVVSFGAEDMYDGAPAADVFMAEHEALADRIASERLID
;
A
#
# COMPACT_ATOMS: atom_id res chain seq x y z
N MET A 1 29.62 6.91 -3.84
CA MET A 1 28.51 6.14 -3.28
C MET A 1 27.99 6.92 -2.09
N SER A 2 26.68 7.09 -1.94
CA SER A 2 26.09 7.73 -0.75
C SER A 2 26.37 6.86 0.48
N GLU A 3 26.81 7.48 1.58
CA GLU A 3 27.06 6.79 2.84
C GLU A 3 25.74 6.26 3.42
N ALA A 4 25.73 5.04 3.95
CA ALA A 4 24.52 4.47 4.56
C ALA A 4 24.19 5.21 5.87
N ALA A 5 22.93 5.58 6.05
CA ALA A 5 22.45 6.19 7.28
C ALA A 5 21.96 5.15 8.29
N THR A 6 21.45 4.01 7.81
CA THR A 6 20.88 2.94 8.65
C THR A 6 21.22 1.56 8.10
N ILE A 7 21.49 0.63 9.00
CA ILE A 7 21.73 -0.79 8.71
C ILE A 7 20.74 -1.62 9.53
N VAL A 8 19.92 -2.42 8.86
CA VAL A 8 19.03 -3.39 9.53
C VAL A 8 19.67 -4.77 9.44
N ARG A 9 19.94 -5.42 10.59
CA ARG A 9 20.59 -6.72 10.67
C ARG A 9 19.70 -7.81 11.25
N GLY A 10 19.95 -9.05 10.81
CA GLY A 10 19.25 -10.22 11.34
C GLY A 10 20.13 -11.47 11.32
N ALA A 11 19.65 -12.59 11.89
CA ALA A 11 20.28 -13.89 11.71
C ALA A 11 20.31 -14.30 10.24
N TRP A 12 19.35 -13.82 9.48
CA TRP A 12 19.24 -14.02 8.03
C TRP A 12 18.79 -12.74 7.33
N ALA A 13 19.33 -12.45 6.16
CA ALA A 13 18.74 -11.54 5.19
C ALA A 13 18.27 -12.34 3.97
N LEU A 14 16.95 -12.32 3.72
CA LEU A 14 16.33 -13.00 2.58
C LEU A 14 16.19 -11.98 1.46
N THR A 15 17.02 -12.05 0.43
CA THR A 15 17.07 -11.02 -0.61
C THR A 15 15.95 -11.11 -1.63
N MET A 16 15.27 -12.26 -1.69
CA MET A 16 14.29 -12.61 -2.73
C MET A 16 14.84 -12.47 -4.16
N GLY A 17 16.16 -12.43 -4.30
CA GLY A 17 16.90 -12.28 -5.53
C GLY A 17 18.02 -13.32 -5.68
N PRO A 18 18.92 -13.18 -6.66
CA PRO A 18 19.97 -14.17 -6.94
C PRO A 18 20.92 -14.46 -5.78
N ALA A 19 21.10 -13.52 -4.86
CA ALA A 19 21.95 -13.71 -3.67
C ALA A 19 21.31 -14.66 -2.62
N GLY A 20 20.01 -14.96 -2.76
CA GLY A 20 19.30 -15.89 -1.90
C GLY A 20 19.24 -15.45 -0.44
N ALA A 21 19.56 -16.37 0.49
CA ALA A 21 19.59 -16.13 1.92
C ALA A 21 21.03 -15.91 2.40
N ILE A 22 21.26 -14.80 3.09
CA ILE A 22 22.56 -14.41 3.65
C ILE A 22 22.50 -14.61 5.17
N ARG A 23 23.32 -15.51 5.70
CA ARG A 23 23.44 -15.72 7.12
C ARG A 23 24.12 -14.52 7.78
N GLU A 24 23.66 -14.16 9.02
CA GLU A 24 24.14 -12.95 9.71
C GLU A 24 24.11 -11.73 8.80
N GLY A 25 23.02 -11.64 8.00
CA GLY A 25 22.87 -10.69 6.93
C GLY A 25 22.30 -9.35 7.37
N ALA A 26 22.54 -8.33 6.56
CA ALA A 26 22.01 -7.01 6.77
C ALA A 26 21.69 -6.29 5.44
N VAL A 27 20.90 -5.23 5.57
CA VAL A 27 20.58 -4.28 4.50
C VAL A 27 20.99 -2.89 4.96
N ALA A 28 21.75 -2.19 4.16
CA ALA A 28 22.16 -0.81 4.38
C ALA A 28 21.39 0.13 3.44
N PHE A 29 20.91 1.26 3.95
CA PHE A 29 20.18 2.23 3.15
C PHE A 29 20.45 3.68 3.59
N THR A 30 20.22 4.61 2.68
CA THR A 30 20.37 6.06 2.94
C THR A 30 19.20 6.59 3.78
N GLY A 31 19.35 7.80 4.32
CA GLY A 31 18.26 8.52 4.99
C GLY A 31 17.03 8.76 4.10
N GLU A 32 17.18 8.67 2.79
CA GLU A 32 16.08 8.78 1.81
C GLU A 32 15.44 7.42 1.49
N GLY A 33 15.92 6.33 2.12
CA GLY A 33 15.38 4.98 1.96
C GLY A 33 15.93 4.19 0.75
N ALA A 34 16.97 4.68 0.07
CA ALA A 34 17.60 3.93 -1.03
C ALA A 34 18.54 2.87 -0.47
N ILE A 35 18.34 1.59 -0.86
CA ILE A 35 19.25 0.49 -0.50
C ILE A 35 20.59 0.72 -1.18
N THR A 36 21.67 0.75 -0.38
CA THR A 36 23.05 0.93 -0.85
C THR A 36 23.82 -0.37 -0.90
N ALA A 37 23.52 -1.32 -0.01
CA ALA A 37 24.16 -2.62 0.03
C ALA A 37 23.29 -3.67 0.76
N VAL A 38 23.50 -4.93 0.37
CA VAL A 38 22.97 -6.11 1.06
C VAL A 38 24.11 -7.11 1.18
N GLY A 39 24.37 -7.63 2.39
CA GLY A 39 25.50 -8.52 2.61
C GLY A 39 25.66 -8.94 4.07
N PRO A 40 26.81 -9.53 4.44
CA PRO A 40 27.13 -9.84 5.82
C PRO A 40 27.11 -8.59 6.70
N ALA A 41 26.46 -8.67 7.86
CA ALA A 41 26.25 -7.52 8.74
C ALA A 41 27.57 -6.87 9.19
N GLU A 42 28.56 -7.68 9.57
CA GLU A 42 29.85 -7.18 10.05
C GLU A 42 30.58 -6.33 8.96
N GLU A 43 30.52 -6.77 7.71
CA GLU A 43 31.13 -6.05 6.59
C GLU A 43 30.44 -4.70 6.34
N LEU A 44 29.10 -4.68 6.37
CA LEU A 44 28.34 -3.45 6.16
C LEU A 44 28.54 -2.45 7.31
N ILE A 45 28.58 -2.94 8.55
CA ILE A 45 28.82 -2.09 9.73
C ILE A 45 30.24 -1.51 9.69
N ALA A 46 31.25 -2.32 9.35
CA ALA A 46 32.63 -1.86 9.24
C ALA A 46 32.81 -0.81 8.12
N ALA A 47 32.09 -0.96 7.02
CA ALA A 47 32.12 -0.02 5.89
C ALA A 47 31.37 1.29 6.16
N ASN A 48 30.49 1.34 7.15
CA ASN A 48 29.64 2.49 7.47
C ASN A 48 29.66 2.79 8.99
N PRO A 49 30.77 3.24 9.57
CA PRO A 49 30.95 3.36 11.03
C PRO A 49 30.02 4.42 11.67
N GLY A 50 29.39 5.28 10.87
CA GLY A 50 28.43 6.29 11.35
C GLY A 50 26.95 5.88 11.22
N ALA A 51 26.66 4.71 10.65
CA ALA A 51 25.30 4.27 10.44
C ALA A 51 24.63 3.80 11.74
N GLU A 52 23.35 4.11 11.89
CA GLU A 52 22.51 3.50 12.94
C GLU A 52 22.31 2.00 12.63
N VAL A 53 22.52 1.15 13.64
CA VAL A 53 22.32 -0.30 13.50
C VAL A 53 21.04 -0.71 14.21
N ILE A 54 20.07 -1.26 13.47
CA ILE A 54 18.78 -1.75 13.97
C ILE A 54 18.78 -3.28 13.94
N GLY A 55 18.20 -3.89 14.98
CA GLY A 55 18.07 -5.33 15.13
C GLY A 55 19.18 -5.93 16.00
N ASP A 56 18.82 -6.98 16.74
CA ASP A 56 19.68 -7.72 17.68
C ASP A 56 20.47 -8.86 17.00
N GLY A 57 20.20 -9.11 15.72
CA GLY A 57 20.80 -10.20 14.94
C GLY A 57 20.07 -11.54 15.06
N ASN A 58 18.93 -11.61 15.75
CA ASN A 58 18.16 -12.85 15.91
C ASN A 58 16.98 -12.97 14.94
N GLY A 59 16.53 -11.84 14.38
CA GLY A 59 15.41 -11.79 13.43
C GLY A 59 15.80 -12.17 12.00
N ILE A 60 14.81 -12.12 11.12
CA ILE A 60 14.97 -12.27 9.67
C ILE A 60 14.67 -10.93 9.02
N VAL A 61 15.60 -10.43 8.21
CA VAL A 61 15.40 -9.25 7.36
C VAL A 61 14.93 -9.72 5.98
N LEU A 62 13.81 -9.18 5.52
CA LEU A 62 13.25 -9.50 4.19
C LEU A 62 12.55 -8.25 3.63
N PRO A 63 12.31 -8.18 2.30
CA PRO A 63 11.48 -7.14 1.72
C PRO A 63 10.09 -7.13 2.33
N GLY A 64 9.50 -5.94 2.50
CA GLY A 64 8.13 -5.83 2.93
C GLY A 64 7.17 -6.56 1.98
N PHE A 65 6.09 -7.09 2.54
CA PHE A 65 5.09 -7.81 1.75
C PHE A 65 4.32 -6.88 0.82
N VAL A 66 3.82 -7.45 -0.27
CA VAL A 66 2.95 -6.77 -1.22
C VAL A 66 1.54 -7.34 -1.09
N ASN A 67 0.58 -6.49 -0.75
CA ASN A 67 -0.83 -6.83 -0.87
C ASN A 67 -1.26 -6.59 -2.32
N ALA A 68 -1.37 -7.67 -3.08
CA ALA A 68 -1.64 -7.61 -4.52
C ALA A 68 -3.14 -7.44 -4.86
N HIS A 69 -4.05 -7.49 -3.88
CA HIS A 69 -5.49 -7.35 -4.10
C HIS A 69 -6.17 -6.74 -2.88
N THR A 70 -6.71 -5.52 -3.03
CA THR A 70 -7.50 -4.86 -2.00
C THR A 70 -8.51 -3.88 -2.60
N HIS A 71 -9.50 -3.52 -1.78
CA HIS A 71 -10.52 -2.51 -2.06
C HIS A 71 -10.56 -1.54 -0.87
N LEU A 72 -9.73 -0.49 -0.92
CA LEU A 72 -9.61 0.48 0.18
C LEU A 72 -10.88 1.29 0.41
N THR A 73 -11.73 1.41 -0.62
CA THR A 73 -13.08 1.98 -0.50
C THR A 73 -13.96 1.22 0.50
N GLU A 74 -13.64 -0.05 0.78
CA GLU A 74 -14.37 -0.90 1.70
C GLU A 74 -13.78 -0.90 3.12
N GLY A 75 -12.76 -0.09 3.38
CA GLY A 75 -12.04 -0.07 4.65
C GLY A 75 -12.92 0.14 5.88
N LEU A 76 -13.96 0.97 5.76
CA LEU A 76 -14.89 1.27 6.86
C LEU A 76 -16.04 0.26 7.02
N ILE A 77 -16.29 -0.61 6.04
CA ILE A 77 -17.35 -1.62 6.09
C ILE A 77 -16.84 -3.02 6.42
N THR A 78 -15.57 -3.14 6.81
CA THR A 78 -14.96 -4.40 7.25
C THR A 78 -15.77 -5.02 8.38
N GLY A 79 -16.07 -6.33 8.25
CA GLY A 79 -16.88 -7.07 9.23
C GLY A 79 -18.40 -6.94 9.03
N MET A 80 -18.87 -6.07 8.14
CA MET A 80 -20.29 -5.99 7.84
C MET A 80 -20.72 -7.14 6.92
N GLY A 81 -21.78 -7.84 7.30
CA GLY A 81 -22.32 -8.94 6.49
C GLY A 81 -21.53 -10.24 6.50
N GLU A 82 -20.76 -10.52 7.57
CA GLU A 82 -19.90 -11.72 7.70
C GLU A 82 -20.60 -13.07 7.42
N THR A 83 -21.90 -13.15 7.62
CA THR A 83 -22.69 -14.36 7.38
C THR A 83 -23.29 -14.43 5.98
N ALA A 84 -23.15 -13.38 5.19
CA ALA A 84 -23.73 -13.32 3.85
C ALA A 84 -22.87 -14.05 2.82
N VAL A 85 -23.50 -14.69 1.84
CA VAL A 85 -22.79 -15.14 0.64
C VAL A 85 -22.43 -13.94 -0.23
N LEU A 86 -21.47 -14.09 -1.14
CA LEU A 86 -20.88 -12.99 -1.91
C LEU A 86 -21.92 -12.04 -2.53
N TRP A 87 -22.92 -12.58 -3.25
CA TRP A 87 -23.93 -11.74 -3.92
C TRP A 87 -24.85 -11.00 -2.95
N GLU A 88 -25.21 -11.64 -1.85
CA GLU A 88 -25.99 -11.02 -0.78
C GLU A 88 -25.20 -9.92 -0.07
N TRP A 89 -23.88 -10.12 0.12
CA TRP A 89 -22.98 -9.10 0.66
C TRP A 89 -22.86 -7.90 -0.28
N PHE A 90 -22.73 -8.13 -1.59
CA PHE A 90 -22.77 -7.03 -2.57
C PHE A 90 -24.06 -6.23 -2.47
N GLU A 91 -25.22 -6.89 -2.45
CA GLU A 91 -26.52 -6.23 -2.43
C GLU A 91 -26.79 -5.45 -1.13
N ARG A 92 -26.38 -6.00 0.00
CA ARG A 92 -26.71 -5.46 1.32
C ARG A 92 -25.68 -4.48 1.87
N VAL A 93 -24.43 -4.61 1.48
CA VAL A 93 -23.31 -3.85 2.06
C VAL A 93 -22.58 -3.04 1.02
N VAL A 94 -21.95 -3.67 0.02
CA VAL A 94 -21.04 -2.99 -0.91
C VAL A 94 -21.77 -1.97 -1.77
N ASN A 95 -22.86 -2.37 -2.44
CA ASN A 95 -23.59 -1.48 -3.32
C ASN A 95 -24.23 -0.28 -2.58
N PRO A 96 -24.90 -0.45 -1.43
CA PRO A 96 -25.44 0.68 -0.69
C PRO A 96 -24.37 1.63 -0.15
N SER A 97 -23.22 1.12 0.31
CA SER A 97 -22.09 1.95 0.75
C SER A 97 -21.43 2.66 -0.43
N GLY A 98 -21.17 1.94 -1.52
CA GLY A 98 -20.56 2.48 -2.72
C GLY A 98 -21.34 3.63 -3.36
N LEU A 99 -22.66 3.67 -3.22
CA LEU A 99 -23.51 4.78 -3.68
C LEU A 99 -23.36 6.07 -2.88
N ARG A 100 -22.75 6.04 -1.70
CA ARG A 100 -22.75 7.17 -0.76
C ARG A 100 -21.37 7.52 -0.22
N ILE A 101 -20.41 6.62 -0.36
CA ILE A 101 -19.06 6.83 0.19
C ILE A 101 -18.44 8.09 -0.35
N THR A 102 -17.79 8.84 0.51
CA THR A 102 -17.12 10.11 0.19
C THR A 102 -15.60 9.94 0.19
N ARG A 103 -14.90 10.89 -0.41
CA ARG A 103 -13.44 10.95 -0.40
C ARG A 103 -12.86 10.90 1.03
N ASP A 104 -13.44 11.65 1.96
CA ASP A 104 -12.95 11.69 3.35
C ASP A 104 -13.16 10.35 4.07
N GLU A 105 -14.28 9.67 3.81
CA GLU A 105 -14.55 8.33 4.38
C GLU A 105 -13.59 7.28 3.80
N VAL A 106 -13.31 7.31 2.50
CA VAL A 106 -12.30 6.44 1.90
C VAL A 106 -10.93 6.74 2.48
N ALA A 107 -10.54 8.01 2.62
CA ALA A 107 -9.27 8.37 3.23
C ALA A 107 -9.15 7.85 4.66
N LEU A 108 -10.22 7.97 5.47
CA LEU A 108 -10.25 7.45 6.84
C LEU A 108 -10.12 5.92 6.87
N GLY A 109 -10.88 5.21 6.03
CA GLY A 109 -10.80 3.75 5.90
C GLY A 109 -9.41 3.29 5.45
N THR A 110 -8.83 3.99 4.50
CA THR A 110 -7.47 3.72 4.00
C THR A 110 -6.42 3.91 5.08
N ARG A 111 -6.50 4.96 5.91
CA ARG A 111 -5.60 5.16 7.06
C ARG A 111 -5.66 3.98 8.03
N LEU A 112 -6.87 3.54 8.38
CA LEU A 112 -7.05 2.37 9.23
C LEU A 112 -6.39 1.13 8.63
N LYS A 113 -6.63 0.86 7.35
CA LYS A 113 -6.04 -0.29 6.65
C LYS A 113 -4.53 -0.15 6.46
N ALA A 114 -4.00 1.05 6.27
CA ALA A 114 -2.56 1.29 6.19
C ALA A 114 -1.85 0.90 7.50
N VAL A 115 -2.43 1.24 8.66
CA VAL A 115 -1.90 0.81 9.96
C VAL A 115 -1.89 -0.72 10.06
N GLU A 116 -3.03 -1.38 9.80
CA GLU A 116 -3.14 -2.84 9.84
C GLU A 116 -2.13 -3.53 8.89
N MET A 117 -1.95 -2.99 7.69
CA MET A 117 -1.00 -3.50 6.70
C MET A 117 0.44 -3.34 7.17
N LEU A 118 0.83 -2.16 7.65
CA LEU A 118 2.19 -1.89 8.12
C LEU A 118 2.53 -2.75 9.34
N GLU A 119 1.62 -2.91 10.30
CA GLU A 119 1.79 -3.81 11.45
C GLU A 119 1.93 -5.28 11.04
N SER A 120 1.37 -5.66 9.89
CA SER A 120 1.50 -6.99 9.30
C SER A 120 2.71 -7.16 8.38
N GLY A 121 3.56 -6.11 8.24
CA GLY A 121 4.75 -6.12 7.37
C GLY A 121 4.46 -5.88 5.89
N ILE A 122 3.25 -5.46 5.54
CA ILE A 122 2.87 -5.08 4.16
C ILE A 122 3.30 -3.63 3.94
N THR A 123 4.12 -3.38 2.91
CA THR A 123 4.67 -2.07 2.59
C THR A 123 4.23 -1.53 1.23
N THR A 124 3.55 -2.36 0.45
CA THR A 124 3.04 -2.02 -0.88
C THR A 124 1.67 -2.62 -1.08
N VAL A 125 0.76 -1.87 -1.67
CA VAL A 125 -0.62 -2.27 -1.91
C VAL A 125 -1.01 -2.05 -3.36
N ASN A 126 -1.80 -2.98 -3.91
CA ASN A 126 -2.51 -2.79 -5.18
C ASN A 126 -3.99 -2.68 -4.88
N ASP A 127 -4.54 -1.48 -5.03
CA ASP A 127 -5.93 -1.15 -4.80
C ASP A 127 -6.71 -1.03 -6.11
N MET A 128 -7.86 -1.66 -6.16
CA MET A 128 -8.88 -1.37 -7.16
C MET A 128 -10.04 -0.69 -6.46
N SER A 129 -10.06 0.62 -6.53
CA SER A 129 -11.13 1.45 -5.99
C SER A 129 -12.41 1.23 -6.81
N CYS A 130 -13.51 0.89 -6.16
CA CYS A 130 -14.78 0.69 -6.81
C CYS A 130 -15.89 1.35 -5.98
N HIS A 131 -16.59 2.30 -6.57
CA HIS A 131 -17.74 2.94 -5.97
C HIS A 131 -18.68 3.49 -7.06
N ARG A 132 -19.91 3.78 -6.67
CA ARG A 132 -20.97 4.30 -7.55
C ARG A 132 -21.39 5.74 -7.22
N ASN A 133 -20.74 6.37 -6.24
CA ASN A 133 -20.92 7.79 -5.91
C ASN A 133 -20.06 8.66 -6.82
N LEU A 134 -20.33 8.60 -8.13
CA LEU A 134 -19.54 9.29 -9.14
C LEU A 134 -19.64 10.81 -8.98
N GLY A 135 -18.51 11.49 -9.21
CA GLY A 135 -18.38 12.93 -8.96
C GLY A 135 -18.07 13.29 -7.50
N SER A 136 -18.12 12.31 -6.56
CA SER A 136 -17.62 12.50 -5.20
C SER A 136 -16.09 12.45 -5.13
N LEU A 137 -15.43 11.94 -6.18
CA LEU A 137 -13.99 11.69 -6.23
C LEU A 137 -13.50 10.81 -5.07
N ALA A 138 -14.31 9.83 -4.68
CA ALA A 138 -14.03 8.99 -3.52
C ALA A 138 -12.76 8.16 -3.72
N SER A 139 -12.44 7.75 -4.95
CA SER A 139 -11.19 7.05 -5.30
C SER A 139 -9.93 7.81 -4.87
N LEU A 140 -9.94 9.15 -4.90
CA LEU A 140 -8.82 9.97 -4.47
C LEU A 140 -8.51 9.81 -2.98
N GLY A 141 -9.51 9.42 -2.17
CA GLY A 141 -9.34 9.16 -0.74
C GLY A 141 -8.35 8.02 -0.46
N ALA A 142 -8.26 7.02 -1.35
CA ALA A 142 -7.27 5.96 -1.23
C ALA A 142 -5.85 6.52 -1.34
N VAL A 143 -5.60 7.39 -2.32
CA VAL A 143 -4.31 8.08 -2.49
C VAL A 143 -3.99 8.95 -1.28
N ASP A 144 -4.96 9.75 -0.80
CA ASP A 144 -4.77 10.63 0.35
C ASP A 144 -4.38 9.84 1.62
N GLY A 145 -5.07 8.73 1.87
CA GLY A 145 -4.78 7.88 3.03
C GLY A 145 -3.42 7.18 2.95
N LEU A 146 -3.04 6.65 1.79
CA LEU A 146 -1.74 6.01 1.57
C LEU A 146 -0.58 7.02 1.66
N ALA A 147 -0.73 8.21 1.05
CA ALA A 147 0.29 9.26 1.03
C ALA A 147 0.62 9.75 2.45
N GLU A 148 -0.36 9.88 3.34
CA GLU A 148 -0.15 10.30 4.72
C GLU A 148 0.77 9.35 5.50
N PHE A 149 0.72 8.05 5.21
CA PHE A 149 1.60 7.04 5.82
C PHE A 149 2.90 6.79 5.03
N GLY A 150 3.11 7.45 3.90
CA GLY A 150 4.25 7.19 3.02
C GLY A 150 4.26 5.75 2.49
N MET A 151 3.09 5.14 2.33
CA MET A 151 2.94 3.77 1.87
C MET A 151 2.97 3.72 0.34
N ARG A 152 3.63 2.71 -0.22
CA ARG A 152 3.62 2.49 -1.69
C ARG A 152 2.29 1.90 -2.11
N GLY A 153 1.79 2.37 -3.26
CA GLY A 153 0.54 1.84 -3.80
C GLY A 153 0.44 1.95 -5.31
N VAL A 154 -0.36 1.07 -5.87
CA VAL A 154 -0.97 1.24 -7.18
C VAL A 154 -2.45 1.42 -6.93
N VAL A 155 -3.01 2.53 -7.34
CA VAL A 155 -4.43 2.85 -7.13
C VAL A 155 -5.11 2.98 -8.50
N SER A 156 -6.09 2.14 -8.73
CA SER A 156 -6.90 2.18 -9.94
C SER A 156 -8.37 2.39 -9.61
N PHE A 157 -9.14 2.93 -10.55
CA PHE A 157 -10.58 3.07 -10.43
C PHE A 157 -11.30 2.13 -11.37
N GLY A 158 -12.20 1.30 -10.83
CA GLY A 158 -13.03 0.38 -11.61
C GLY A 158 -14.26 1.07 -12.17
N ALA A 159 -14.39 1.11 -13.50
CA ALA A 159 -15.60 1.53 -14.17
C ALA A 159 -16.53 0.33 -14.40
N GLU A 160 -17.81 0.50 -14.13
CA GLU A 160 -18.82 -0.56 -14.24
C GLU A 160 -20.08 -0.02 -14.92
N ASP A 161 -20.53 -0.68 -16.00
CA ASP A 161 -21.75 -0.36 -16.72
C ASP A 161 -22.82 -1.47 -16.65
N MET A 162 -22.61 -2.49 -15.81
CA MET A 162 -23.44 -3.69 -15.73
C MET A 162 -24.66 -3.55 -14.83
N TYR A 163 -25.12 -2.35 -14.54
CA TYR A 163 -26.30 -2.11 -13.70
C TYR A 163 -27.23 -1.05 -14.32
N ASP A 164 -28.52 -1.16 -14.01
CA ASP A 164 -29.52 -0.21 -14.50
C ASP A 164 -29.25 1.19 -13.95
N GLY A 165 -29.19 2.17 -14.90
CA GLY A 165 -28.85 3.55 -14.55
C GLY A 165 -27.37 3.83 -14.41
N ALA A 166 -26.50 2.94 -14.90
CA ALA A 166 -25.07 3.21 -14.98
C ALA A 166 -24.83 4.50 -15.78
N PRO A 167 -23.94 5.39 -15.32
CA PRO A 167 -23.68 6.63 -16.02
C PRO A 167 -22.93 6.39 -17.33
N ALA A 168 -22.91 7.43 -18.18
CA ALA A 168 -22.16 7.39 -19.42
C ALA A 168 -20.64 7.32 -19.16
N ALA A 169 -19.90 6.78 -20.12
CA ALA A 169 -18.46 6.54 -20.00
C ALA A 169 -17.63 7.79 -19.68
N ASP A 170 -18.05 8.96 -20.11
CA ASP A 170 -17.39 10.23 -19.84
C ASP A 170 -17.38 10.59 -18.34
N VAL A 171 -18.39 10.18 -17.58
CA VAL A 171 -18.44 10.39 -16.14
C VAL A 171 -17.39 9.55 -15.41
N PHE A 172 -17.19 8.29 -15.83
CA PHE A 172 -16.11 7.45 -15.32
C PHE A 172 -14.74 7.98 -15.73
N MET A 173 -14.60 8.45 -16.97
CA MET A 173 -13.35 9.02 -17.46
C MET A 173 -12.93 10.26 -16.67
N ALA A 174 -13.87 11.12 -16.30
CA ALA A 174 -13.58 12.29 -15.48
C ALA A 174 -13.00 11.90 -14.09
N GLU A 175 -13.47 10.83 -13.47
CA GLU A 175 -12.91 10.33 -12.21
C GLU A 175 -11.52 9.71 -12.41
N HIS A 176 -11.29 8.98 -13.51
CA HIS A 176 -9.96 8.47 -13.87
C HIS A 176 -8.95 9.59 -14.09
N GLU A 177 -9.32 10.64 -14.79
CA GLU A 177 -8.47 11.80 -15.01
C GLU A 177 -8.10 12.49 -13.70
N ALA A 178 -9.09 12.72 -12.82
CA ALA A 178 -8.86 13.32 -11.52
C ALA A 178 -7.96 12.44 -10.63
N LEU A 179 -8.12 11.11 -10.69
CA LEU A 179 -7.27 10.17 -9.97
C LEU A 179 -5.83 10.20 -10.50
N ALA A 180 -5.65 10.18 -11.81
CA ALA A 180 -4.32 10.27 -12.45
C ALA A 180 -3.60 11.58 -12.08
N ASP A 181 -4.32 12.71 -12.12
CA ASP A 181 -3.77 14.01 -11.71
C ASP A 181 -3.35 14.02 -10.23
N ARG A 182 -4.14 13.40 -9.37
CA ARG A 182 -3.82 13.29 -7.93
C ARG A 182 -2.59 12.42 -7.69
N ILE A 183 -2.50 11.28 -8.37
CA ILE A 183 -1.36 10.36 -8.31
C ILE A 183 -0.07 11.02 -8.81
N ALA A 184 -0.13 11.79 -9.89
CA ALA A 184 1.03 12.46 -10.47
C ALA A 184 1.79 13.39 -9.49
N SER A 185 1.14 13.80 -8.39
CA SER A 185 1.76 14.58 -7.33
C SER A 185 2.46 13.73 -6.25
N GLU A 186 2.34 12.40 -6.30
CA GLU A 186 2.86 11.50 -5.30
C GLU A 186 4.08 10.73 -5.82
N ARG A 187 5.06 10.48 -4.94
CA ARG A 187 6.31 9.78 -5.31
C ARG A 187 6.20 8.26 -5.16
N LEU A 188 5.30 7.78 -4.33
CA LEU A 188 5.21 6.37 -3.93
C LEU A 188 3.93 5.69 -4.40
N ILE A 189 3.08 6.39 -5.17
CA ILE A 189 1.78 5.90 -5.64
C ILE A 189 1.71 6.04 -7.16
N ASP A 190 1.29 4.97 -7.83
CA ASP A 190 1.10 4.85 -9.28
C ASP A 190 -0.37 4.50 -9.62
#